data_f1c97460c42d5625784978204718445e
#
_entry.id   f1c97460c42d5625784978204718445e
#
_cell.length_a   1.000
_cell.length_b   1.000
_cell.length_c   1.000
_cell.angle_alpha   90.00
_cell.angle_beta   90.00
_cell.angle_gamma   90.00
#
_symmetry.space_group_name_H-M   'P 1'
#
loop_
_entity.id
_entity.type
_entity.pdbx_description
1 polymer ?
#
loop_
_entity_poly.entity_id
_entity_poly.type
_entity_poly.pdbx_seq_one_letter_code
_entity_poly.pdbx_strand_id
1 'polypeptide(L)'
;MKWDDIGSLNCSVARTLAVLGDRWTMLILRNAFVGCRRFDAFQAQLGLTRHVLAERLARLVDDGVFVKRAYQERPPRFEYLLTEKGRDLYPTLLALMAWGDRWKDDGSGPPLQLRHRNCGHLMHAISVCSACGEPLDPRDVQPEAGPGWVAPPATEAADE
;
A
#
# COMPACT_ATOMS: atom_id res chain seq x y z
N MET A 1 -8.34 -10.34 -19.63
CA MET A 1 -7.09 -9.79 -19.06
C MET A 1 -6.75 -10.62 -17.83
N LYS A 2 -5.51 -11.12 -17.74
CA LYS A 2 -5.05 -11.84 -16.55
C LYS A 2 -4.59 -10.82 -15.50
N TRP A 3 -4.65 -11.21 -14.20
CA TRP A 3 -4.21 -10.32 -13.12
C TRP A 3 -2.74 -9.89 -13.25
N ASP A 4 -1.89 -10.76 -13.76
CA ASP A 4 -0.47 -10.47 -13.98
C ASP A 4 -0.21 -9.37 -15.02
N ASP A 5 -1.20 -9.11 -15.89
CA ASP A 5 -1.10 -8.08 -16.94
C ASP A 5 -1.58 -6.70 -16.48
N ILE A 6 -2.11 -6.58 -15.25
CA ILE A 6 -2.72 -5.34 -14.74
C ILE A 6 -1.76 -4.15 -14.77
N GLY A 7 -0.47 -4.40 -14.54
CA GLY A 7 0.57 -3.37 -14.55
C GLY A 7 0.83 -2.73 -15.91
N SER A 8 0.38 -3.38 -17.01
CA SER A 8 0.52 -2.86 -18.38
C SER A 8 -0.54 -1.81 -18.74
N LEU A 9 -1.59 -1.68 -17.93
CA LEU A 9 -2.63 -0.69 -18.18
C LEU A 9 -2.09 0.74 -18.04
N ASN A 10 -2.55 1.63 -18.90
CA ASN A 10 -2.28 3.06 -18.80
C ASN A 10 -3.09 3.71 -17.66
N CYS A 11 -2.86 3.22 -16.44
CA CYS A 11 -3.57 3.61 -15.24
C CYS A 11 -2.64 3.54 -14.03
N SER A 12 -2.47 4.64 -13.30
CA SER A 12 -1.62 4.69 -12.12
C SER A 12 -2.12 3.76 -11.01
N VAL A 13 -3.44 3.63 -10.84
CA VAL A 13 -4.04 2.70 -9.88
C VAL A 13 -3.70 1.25 -10.24
N ALA A 14 -3.83 0.88 -11.50
CA ALA A 14 -3.52 -0.46 -12.00
C ALA A 14 -2.02 -0.82 -11.79
N ARG A 15 -1.11 0.12 -12.11
CA ARG A 15 0.33 -0.05 -11.84
C ARG A 15 0.63 -0.22 -10.36
N THR A 16 -0.06 0.49 -9.49
CA THR A 16 0.09 0.34 -8.04
C THR A 16 -0.46 -1.01 -7.56
N LEU A 17 -1.61 -1.45 -8.08
CA LEU A 17 -2.19 -2.74 -7.75
C LEU A 17 -1.34 -3.92 -8.24
N ALA A 18 -0.54 -3.77 -9.30
CA ALA A 18 0.43 -4.79 -9.71
C ALA A 18 1.43 -5.12 -8.59
N VAL A 19 1.76 -4.14 -7.74
CA VAL A 19 2.64 -4.31 -6.57
C VAL A 19 1.85 -4.69 -5.32
N LEU A 20 0.72 -4.01 -5.06
CA LEU A 20 -0.03 -4.07 -3.79
C LEU A 20 -1.27 -4.97 -3.82
N GLY A 21 -1.68 -5.47 -4.99
CA GLY A 21 -3.00 -6.04 -5.20
C GLY A 21 -3.27 -7.41 -4.58
N ASP A 22 -2.31 -8.03 -3.94
CA ASP A 22 -2.57 -9.26 -3.18
C ASP A 22 -2.96 -8.94 -1.73
N ARG A 23 -3.75 -9.83 -1.13
CA ARG A 23 -4.30 -9.67 0.22
C ARG A 23 -3.27 -9.55 1.35
N TRP A 24 -2.03 -10.00 1.13
CA TRP A 24 -1.01 -10.07 2.18
C TRP A 24 -0.05 -8.90 2.16
N THR A 25 0.19 -8.33 0.99
CA THR A 25 1.18 -7.26 0.81
C THR A 25 0.89 -6.05 1.70
N MET A 26 -0.34 -5.57 1.73
CA MET A 26 -0.69 -4.44 2.61
C MET A 26 -0.58 -4.78 4.10
N LEU A 27 -0.82 -6.04 4.51
CA LEU A 27 -0.64 -6.47 5.89
C LEU A 27 0.85 -6.59 6.27
N ILE A 28 1.70 -7.02 5.34
CA ILE A 28 3.16 -7.02 5.51
C ILE A 28 3.66 -5.59 5.67
N LEU A 29 3.23 -4.67 4.82
CA LEU A 29 3.58 -3.25 4.91
C LEU A 29 3.11 -2.63 6.23
N ARG A 30 1.85 -2.89 6.65
CA ARG A 30 1.35 -2.46 7.97
C ARG A 30 2.29 -2.87 9.09
N ASN A 31 2.72 -4.13 9.11
CA ASN A 31 3.62 -4.63 10.14
C ASN A 31 5.02 -3.99 10.05
N ALA A 32 5.51 -3.73 8.83
CA ALA A 32 6.78 -3.02 8.64
C ALA A 32 6.73 -1.58 9.19
N PHE A 33 5.62 -0.86 8.98
CA PHE A 33 5.44 0.50 9.50
C PHE A 33 5.37 0.57 11.04
N VAL A 34 4.92 -0.52 11.69
CA VAL A 34 5.00 -0.62 13.15
C VAL A 34 6.29 -1.27 13.66
N GLY A 35 7.31 -1.39 12.78
CA GLY A 35 8.68 -1.76 13.15
C GLY A 35 9.04 -3.24 13.00
N CYS A 36 8.16 -4.07 12.41
CA CYS A 36 8.52 -5.44 12.07
C CYS A 36 9.56 -5.45 10.94
N ARG A 37 10.66 -6.18 11.12
CA ARG A 37 11.77 -6.22 10.16
C ARG A 37 12.26 -7.63 9.84
N ARG A 38 12.00 -8.61 10.72
CA ARG A 38 12.54 -9.96 10.61
C ARG A 38 11.50 -10.92 10.07
N PHE A 39 11.94 -11.89 9.26
CA PHE A 39 11.07 -12.90 8.66
C PHE A 39 10.20 -13.60 9.70
N ASP A 40 10.81 -14.10 10.77
CA ASP A 40 10.09 -14.86 11.80
C ASP A 40 9.06 -14.00 12.55
N ALA A 41 9.33 -12.69 12.72
CA ALA A 41 8.38 -11.76 13.31
C ALA A 41 7.18 -11.50 12.40
N PHE A 42 7.41 -11.31 11.10
CA PHE A 42 6.32 -11.22 10.11
C PHE A 42 5.48 -12.50 10.11
N GLN A 43 6.13 -13.66 10.09
CA GLN A 43 5.44 -14.95 10.08
C GLN A 43 4.55 -15.13 11.32
N ALA A 44 5.09 -14.85 12.51
CA ALA A 44 4.35 -14.98 13.77
C ALA A 44 3.14 -14.04 13.85
N GLN A 45 3.30 -12.79 13.39
CA GLN A 45 2.22 -11.79 13.45
C GLN A 45 1.13 -11.99 12.40
N LEU A 46 1.46 -12.55 11.24
CA LEU A 46 0.53 -12.69 10.12
C LEU A 46 -0.06 -14.10 10.00
N GLY A 47 0.51 -15.08 10.67
CA GLY A 47 0.07 -16.49 10.57
C GLY A 47 0.26 -17.09 9.19
N LEU A 48 1.15 -16.52 8.35
CA LEU A 48 1.41 -16.99 7.00
C LEU A 48 2.30 -18.22 6.98
N THR A 49 2.09 -19.08 5.97
CA THR A 49 3.06 -20.14 5.71
C THR A 49 4.40 -19.52 5.29
N ARG A 50 5.50 -20.22 5.59
CA ARG A 50 6.84 -19.75 5.26
C ARG A 50 7.02 -19.48 3.75
N HIS A 51 6.41 -20.31 2.92
CA HIS A 51 6.47 -20.18 1.47
C HIS A 51 5.79 -18.90 0.98
N VAL A 52 4.55 -18.65 1.38
CA VAL A 52 3.79 -17.46 0.99
C VAL A 52 4.50 -16.19 1.44
N LEU A 53 4.97 -16.15 2.69
CA LEU A 53 5.68 -14.96 3.19
C LEU A 53 6.99 -14.72 2.44
N ALA A 54 7.76 -15.78 2.16
CA ALA A 54 9.02 -15.67 1.43
C ALA A 54 8.80 -15.11 0.02
N GLU A 55 7.80 -15.62 -0.69
CA GLU A 55 7.42 -15.13 -2.01
C GLU A 55 7.03 -13.65 -1.99
N ARG A 56 6.17 -13.24 -1.06
CA ARG A 56 5.73 -11.84 -0.96
C ARG A 56 6.86 -10.88 -0.59
N LEU A 57 7.71 -11.26 0.36
CA LEU A 57 8.88 -10.45 0.71
C LEU A 57 9.89 -10.36 -0.44
N ALA A 58 10.09 -11.44 -1.22
CA ALA A 58 10.94 -11.39 -2.40
C ALA A 58 10.41 -10.41 -3.45
N ARG A 59 9.12 -10.50 -3.80
CA ARG A 59 8.48 -9.55 -4.73
C ARG A 59 8.61 -8.10 -4.26
N LEU A 60 8.39 -7.82 -2.99
CA LEU A 60 8.54 -6.47 -2.45
C LEU A 60 9.99 -5.95 -2.48
N VAL A 61 10.97 -6.84 -2.42
CA VAL A 61 12.39 -6.50 -2.64
C VAL A 61 12.64 -6.23 -4.11
N ASP A 62 12.16 -7.08 -5.02
CA ASP A 62 12.30 -6.94 -6.47
C ASP A 62 11.63 -5.65 -6.97
N ASP A 63 10.47 -5.30 -6.41
CA ASP A 63 9.75 -4.05 -6.68
C ASP A 63 10.42 -2.82 -6.04
N GLY A 64 11.50 -2.99 -5.27
CA GLY A 64 12.21 -1.92 -4.60
C GLY A 64 11.45 -1.25 -3.46
N VAL A 65 10.42 -1.90 -2.93
CA VAL A 65 9.65 -1.45 -1.75
C VAL A 65 10.40 -1.77 -0.45
N PHE A 66 11.03 -2.94 -0.41
CA PHE A 66 11.95 -3.32 0.65
C PHE A 66 13.39 -3.42 0.15
N VAL A 67 14.33 -3.22 1.06
CA VAL A 67 15.71 -3.68 0.93
C VAL A 67 15.96 -4.79 1.93
N LYS A 68 16.56 -5.90 1.47
CA LYS A 68 16.98 -7.01 2.29
C LYS A 68 18.41 -6.79 2.75
N ARG A 69 18.64 -6.71 4.06
CA ARG A 69 19.96 -6.45 4.67
C ARG A 69 20.34 -7.59 5.59
N ALA A 70 21.57 -8.12 5.43
CA ALA A 70 22.11 -9.08 6.38
C ALA A 70 22.42 -8.39 7.72
N TYR A 71 22.00 -8.99 8.82
CA TYR A 71 22.38 -8.56 10.18
C TYR A 71 23.19 -9.61 10.93
N GLN A 72 23.31 -10.82 10.37
CA GLN A 72 24.15 -11.91 10.89
C GLN A 72 24.68 -12.72 9.70
N GLU A 73 25.96 -13.07 9.73
CA GLU A 73 26.62 -13.79 8.63
C GLU A 73 26.57 -15.32 8.80
N ARG A 74 26.66 -15.80 10.01
CA ARG A 74 26.72 -17.25 10.31
C ARG A 74 25.83 -17.62 11.50
N PRO A 75 24.70 -18.38 11.29
CA PRO A 75 24.06 -18.60 9.98
C PRO A 75 23.54 -17.28 9.38
N PRO A 76 23.39 -17.17 8.05
CA PRO A 76 22.94 -15.93 7.43
C PRO A 76 21.52 -15.58 7.91
N ARG A 77 21.35 -14.34 8.44
CA ARG A 77 20.04 -13.81 8.81
C ARG A 77 19.85 -12.43 8.23
N PHE A 78 18.62 -12.17 7.81
CA PHE A 78 18.27 -10.94 7.09
C PHE A 78 17.13 -10.21 7.76
N GLU A 79 17.15 -8.89 7.61
CA GLU A 79 16.03 -8.00 7.90
C GLU A 79 15.55 -7.31 6.62
N TYR A 80 14.28 -6.94 6.61
CA TYR A 80 13.59 -6.24 5.52
C TYR A 80 13.26 -4.83 5.99
N LEU A 81 13.81 -3.84 5.30
CA LEU A 81 13.67 -2.44 5.65
C LEU A 81 12.93 -1.71 4.53
N LEU A 82 12.00 -0.83 4.89
CA LEU A 82 11.34 0.02 3.91
C LEU A 82 12.36 0.97 3.24
N THR A 83 12.35 0.98 1.91
CA THR A 83 13.05 1.99 1.11
C THR A 83 12.31 3.33 1.16
N GLU A 84 12.79 4.36 0.48
CA GLU A 84 12.02 5.60 0.25
C GLU A 84 10.69 5.30 -0.45
N LYS A 85 10.74 4.58 -1.59
CA LYS A 85 9.55 4.10 -2.31
C LYS A 85 8.58 3.33 -1.40
N GLY A 86 9.09 2.49 -0.50
CA GLY A 86 8.27 1.77 0.46
C GLY A 86 7.62 2.68 1.50
N ARG A 87 8.33 3.71 1.97
CA ARG A 87 7.78 4.70 2.91
C ARG A 87 6.71 5.58 2.30
N ASP A 88 6.79 5.87 1.01
CA ASP A 88 5.79 6.66 0.28
C ASP A 88 4.42 5.96 0.18
N LEU A 89 4.35 4.67 0.51
CA LEU A 89 3.07 3.94 0.65
C LEU A 89 2.34 4.21 1.97
N TYR A 90 2.97 4.91 2.92
CA TYR A 90 2.34 5.15 4.23
C TYR A 90 1.00 5.91 4.15
N PRO A 91 0.84 6.99 3.39
CA PRO A 91 -0.44 7.66 3.22
C PRO A 91 -1.55 6.74 2.66
N THR A 92 -1.20 5.86 1.72
CA THR A 92 -2.14 4.86 1.18
C THR A 92 -2.62 3.89 2.26
N LEU A 93 -1.69 3.40 3.11
CA LEU A 93 -2.05 2.55 4.24
C LEU A 93 -2.97 3.28 5.21
N LEU A 94 -2.68 4.55 5.53
CA LEU A 94 -3.52 5.35 6.42
C LEU A 94 -4.93 5.59 5.87
N ALA A 95 -5.06 5.79 4.56
CA ALA A 95 -6.37 5.91 3.90
C ALA A 95 -7.18 4.61 4.01
N LEU A 96 -6.54 3.45 3.82
CA LEU A 96 -7.18 2.14 4.01
C LEU A 96 -7.61 1.92 5.46
N MET A 97 -6.77 2.31 6.44
CA MET A 97 -7.12 2.23 7.87
C MET A 97 -8.34 3.09 8.16
N ALA A 98 -8.33 4.36 7.75
CA ALA A 98 -9.44 5.27 7.99
C ALA A 98 -10.77 4.78 7.40
N TRP A 99 -10.72 4.19 6.20
CA TRP A 99 -11.89 3.58 5.58
C TRP A 99 -12.37 2.35 6.35
N GLY A 100 -11.43 1.48 6.78
CA GLY A 100 -11.74 0.28 7.56
C GLY A 100 -12.38 0.63 8.91
N ASP A 101 -11.78 1.55 9.65
CA ASP A 101 -12.27 2.00 10.95
C ASP A 101 -13.68 2.60 10.86
N ARG A 102 -13.96 3.34 9.76
CA ARG A 102 -15.28 3.97 9.57
C ARG A 102 -16.38 2.97 9.17
N TRP A 103 -16.07 2.02 8.30
CA TRP A 103 -17.10 1.23 7.61
C TRP A 103 -17.12 -0.26 7.97
N LYS A 104 -16.08 -0.74 8.67
CA LYS A 104 -15.91 -2.15 9.04
C LYS A 104 -15.70 -2.34 10.54
N ASP A 105 -15.96 -1.31 11.32
CA ASP A 105 -16.00 -1.41 12.78
C ASP A 105 -17.21 -2.26 13.22
N ASP A 106 -16.99 -3.11 14.20
CA ASP A 106 -18.01 -3.95 14.86
C ASP A 106 -18.62 -3.26 16.10
N GLY A 107 -18.30 -1.99 16.32
CA GLY A 107 -18.70 -1.20 17.48
C GLY A 107 -17.67 -1.16 18.60
N SER A 108 -16.52 -1.84 18.44
CA SER A 108 -15.44 -1.83 19.43
C SER A 108 -14.50 -0.62 19.29
N GLY A 109 -14.63 0.12 18.19
CA GLY A 109 -13.76 1.24 17.81
C GLY A 109 -12.47 0.80 17.14
N PRO A 110 -11.63 1.75 16.70
CA PRO A 110 -10.43 1.46 15.96
C PRO A 110 -9.42 0.65 16.80
N PRO A 111 -8.90 -0.48 16.27
CA PRO A 111 -7.94 -1.33 16.98
C PRO A 111 -6.58 -0.66 17.19
N LEU A 112 -6.28 0.40 16.42
CA LEU A 112 -5.04 1.17 16.52
C LEU A 112 -5.33 2.64 16.38
N GLN A 113 -4.90 3.43 17.34
CA GLN A 113 -4.93 4.89 17.29
C GLN A 113 -3.54 5.44 16.95
N LEU A 114 -3.49 6.43 16.09
CA LEU A 114 -2.24 7.08 15.68
C LEU A 114 -2.05 8.40 16.43
N ARG A 115 -0.83 8.60 16.93
CA ARG A 115 -0.42 9.85 17.57
C ARG A 115 0.62 10.56 16.69
N HIS A 116 0.34 11.79 16.31
CA HIS A 116 1.31 12.61 15.59
C HIS A 116 2.42 13.07 16.53
N ARG A 117 3.66 12.66 16.26
CA ARG A 117 4.78 12.88 17.18
C ARG A 117 5.09 14.36 17.40
N ASN A 118 4.94 15.19 16.36
CA ASN A 118 5.32 16.60 16.44
C ASN A 118 4.36 17.44 17.30
N CYS A 119 3.05 17.15 17.26
CA CYS A 119 2.06 17.89 18.05
C CYS A 119 1.49 17.11 19.23
N GLY A 120 1.79 15.80 19.34
CA GLY A 120 1.35 14.94 20.45
C GLY A 120 -0.13 14.56 20.46
N HIS A 121 -0.93 14.95 19.47
CA HIS A 121 -2.36 14.64 19.42
C HIS A 121 -2.65 13.32 18.71
N LEU A 122 -3.73 12.66 19.14
CA LEU A 122 -4.32 11.56 18.37
C LEU A 122 -4.85 12.13 17.05
N MET A 123 -4.65 11.39 15.97
CA MET A 123 -5.00 11.85 14.63
C MET A 123 -5.55 10.71 13.77
N HIS A 124 -6.26 11.06 12.74
CA HIS A 124 -6.53 10.23 11.57
C HIS A 124 -6.03 10.97 10.31
N ALA A 125 -5.67 10.22 9.29
CA ALA A 125 -5.24 10.80 8.03
C ALA A 125 -6.43 11.36 7.26
N ILE A 126 -6.23 12.53 6.68
CA ILE A 126 -7.17 13.16 5.73
C ILE A 126 -6.45 13.43 4.41
N SER A 127 -7.17 13.29 3.30
CA SER A 127 -6.69 13.71 1.99
C SER A 127 -7.10 15.15 1.73
N VAL A 128 -6.14 16.00 1.37
CA VAL A 128 -6.37 17.42 1.11
C VAL A 128 -5.84 17.83 -0.26
N CYS A 129 -6.43 18.85 -0.83
CA CYS A 129 -5.92 19.48 -2.04
C CYS A 129 -4.53 20.08 -1.78
N SER A 130 -3.55 19.74 -2.62
CA SER A 130 -2.19 20.27 -2.49
C SER A 130 -2.07 21.77 -2.75
N ALA A 131 -3.06 22.38 -3.38
CA ALA A 131 -3.07 23.80 -3.72
C ALA A 131 -3.75 24.67 -2.65
N CYS A 132 -4.95 24.26 -2.16
CA CYS A 132 -5.73 25.08 -1.20
C CYS A 132 -5.81 24.48 0.21
N GLY A 133 -5.42 23.20 0.39
CA GLY A 133 -5.47 22.53 1.69
C GLY A 133 -6.86 22.03 2.12
N GLU A 134 -7.90 22.25 1.31
CA GLU A 134 -9.24 21.75 1.63
C GLU A 134 -9.33 20.23 1.52
N PRO A 135 -10.15 19.57 2.35
CA PRO A 135 -10.42 18.13 2.24
C PRO A 135 -10.96 17.78 0.85
N LEU A 136 -10.52 16.63 0.31
CA LEU A 136 -10.99 16.16 -0.99
C LEU A 136 -12.35 15.46 -0.87
N ASP A 137 -13.33 15.93 -1.64
CA ASP A 137 -14.60 15.26 -1.91
C ASP A 137 -14.64 14.89 -3.41
N PRO A 138 -15.07 13.68 -3.78
CA PRO A 138 -15.10 13.25 -5.20
C PRO A 138 -16.05 14.12 -6.06
N ARG A 139 -16.97 14.85 -5.47
CA ARG A 139 -17.85 15.78 -6.16
C ARG A 139 -17.17 17.09 -6.55
N ASP A 140 -16.07 17.42 -5.88
CA ASP A 140 -15.33 18.67 -6.05
C ASP A 140 -14.05 18.48 -6.87
N VAL A 141 -13.80 17.27 -7.37
CA VAL A 141 -12.60 16.92 -8.15
C VAL A 141 -13.00 16.50 -9.54
N GLN A 142 -12.50 17.20 -10.55
CA GLN A 142 -12.68 16.86 -11.96
C GLN A 142 -11.41 16.21 -12.51
N PRO A 143 -11.51 15.02 -13.13
CA PRO A 143 -10.37 14.40 -13.80
C PRO A 143 -10.08 15.10 -15.14
N GLU A 144 -8.79 15.31 -15.40
CA GLU A 144 -8.30 15.86 -16.66
C GLU A 144 -7.24 14.93 -17.25
N ALA A 145 -7.08 14.98 -18.59
CA ALA A 145 -6.06 14.21 -19.26
C ALA A 145 -4.66 14.71 -18.87
N GLY A 146 -3.86 13.83 -18.29
CA GLY A 146 -2.46 14.11 -17.98
C GLY A 146 -1.52 13.85 -19.15
N PRO A 147 -0.23 14.21 -19.03
CA PRO A 147 0.77 14.04 -20.11
C PRO A 147 0.95 12.59 -20.58
N GLY A 148 0.67 11.63 -19.72
CA GLY A 148 0.77 10.20 -20.05
C GLY A 148 -0.56 9.58 -20.48
N TRP A 149 -1.60 10.37 -20.69
CA TRP A 149 -2.89 9.82 -21.06
C TRP A 149 -2.88 9.31 -22.50
N VAL A 150 -3.39 8.10 -22.70
CA VAL A 150 -3.57 7.50 -24.02
C VAL A 150 -5.07 7.24 -24.17
N ALA A 151 -5.69 7.76 -25.25
CA ALA A 151 -7.08 7.52 -25.54
C ALA A 151 -7.34 6.00 -25.66
N PRO A 152 -8.40 5.47 -25.04
CA PRO A 152 -8.80 4.11 -25.30
C PRO A 152 -9.08 3.93 -26.79
N PRO A 153 -8.82 2.73 -27.37
CA PRO A 153 -9.20 2.47 -28.74
C PRO A 153 -10.71 2.73 -28.88
N ALA A 154 -11.10 3.40 -29.96
CA ALA A 154 -12.48 3.64 -30.24
C ALA A 154 -13.23 2.28 -30.22
N THR A 155 -14.12 2.11 -29.26
CA THR A 155 -15.08 0.99 -29.32
C THR A 155 -15.95 1.24 -30.56
N GLU A 156 -15.82 0.38 -31.56
CA GLU A 156 -16.83 0.32 -32.63
C GLU A 156 -18.19 0.20 -31.93
N ALA A 157 -19.03 1.21 -32.12
CA ALA A 157 -20.38 1.16 -31.64
C ALA A 157 -21.02 -0.08 -32.29
N ALA A 158 -21.39 -1.06 -31.45
CA ALA A 158 -22.25 -2.13 -31.93
C ALA A 158 -23.57 -1.46 -32.35
N ASP A 159 -23.76 -1.32 -33.65
CA ASP A 159 -25.08 -1.05 -34.24
C ASP A 159 -25.97 -2.26 -33.92
N GLU A 160 -26.92 -2.07 -33.00
CA GLU A 160 -28.18 -2.82 -32.92
C GLU A 160 -29.34 -1.86 -32.70
#